data_2cc048e3669a66a4fb270852d2ccf783
#
_entry.id   2cc048e3669a66a4fb270852d2ccf783
#
_cell.length_a   1.000
_cell.length_b   1.000
_cell.length_c   1.000
_cell.angle_alpha   90.00
_cell.angle_beta   90.00
_cell.angle_gamma   90.00
#
_symmetry.space_group_name_H-M   'P 1'
#
loop_
_entity.id
_entity.type
_entity.pdbx_description
1 polymer ?
#
loop_
_entity_poly.entity_id
_entity_poly.type
_entity_poly.pdbx_seq_one_letter_code
_entity_poly.pdbx_strand_id
1 'polypeptide(L)'
;LNLNKMKKIILTLSFVFAITIMSAQVLIQSRLLVVEEENMEAFFEGVADKTKKYNSKKGQARYLTFQILTGNNAYNFVRMQVADSIQEFDNVDTKGNNYWRNKVGSLHKSVGNRIWSMNEEMSYYVENKERVNHRRILYYNYDDAEEKDFWRFRERVKKAMVESNYGQNMNVLYCNSGCDGNVVQVRFHHKNFTGQINDYGKPYTKLLKKYNELYGKDAYEQDSQKFDESLMPNGRKIRHQVLIPKLSSPAKMN
;
A
#
# COMPACT_ATOMS: atom_id res chain seq x y z
N LEU A 1 -0.78 52.91 17.47
CA LEU A 1 -0.24 51.53 17.53
C LEU A 1 1.13 51.52 16.87
N ASN A 2 2.19 51.09 17.59
CA ASN A 2 3.57 51.28 17.17
C ASN A 2 3.90 50.29 16.05
N LEU A 3 4.30 50.80 14.87
CA LEU A 3 4.56 50.03 13.62
C LEU A 3 5.51 48.83 13.84
N ASN A 4 6.45 48.96 14.77
CA ASN A 4 7.39 47.92 15.15
C ASN A 4 6.74 46.79 15.98
N LYS A 5 5.67 47.04 16.73
CA LYS A 5 4.87 46.01 17.41
C LYS A 5 4.00 45.24 16.42
N MET A 6 3.42 45.93 15.42
CA MET A 6 2.65 45.28 14.35
C MET A 6 3.53 44.35 13.49
N LYS A 7 4.74 44.78 13.11
CA LYS A 7 5.68 43.94 12.36
C LYS A 7 6.10 42.68 13.13
N LYS A 8 6.31 42.77 14.45
CA LYS A 8 6.64 41.60 15.29
C LYS A 8 5.45 40.64 15.41
N ILE A 9 4.22 41.14 15.53
CA ILE A 9 3.00 40.32 15.60
C ILE A 9 2.75 39.61 14.27
N ILE A 10 2.93 40.27 13.13
CA ILE A 10 2.80 39.68 11.79
C ILE A 10 3.86 38.61 11.58
N LEU A 11 5.11 38.85 12.01
CA LEU A 11 6.20 37.83 11.90
C LEU A 11 5.92 36.60 12.77
N THR A 12 5.39 36.78 13.98
CA THR A 12 5.03 35.69 14.89
C THR A 12 3.82 34.91 14.39
N LEU A 13 2.81 35.57 13.81
CA LEU A 13 1.68 34.88 13.18
C LEU A 13 2.09 34.09 11.93
N SER A 14 3.01 34.62 11.12
CA SER A 14 3.54 33.92 9.94
C SER A 14 4.34 32.67 10.33
N PHE A 15 5.01 32.69 11.48
CA PHE A 15 5.75 31.51 11.98
C PHE A 15 4.85 30.44 12.57
N VAL A 16 3.69 30.81 13.13
CA VAL A 16 2.70 29.86 13.66
C VAL A 16 1.91 29.18 12.53
N PHE A 17 1.71 29.86 11.38
CA PHE A 17 1.07 29.25 10.20
C PHE A 17 2.01 28.37 9.36
N ALA A 18 3.32 28.38 9.63
CA ALA A 18 4.29 27.48 9.01
C ALA A 18 4.43 26.12 9.75
N ILE A 19 3.52 25.80 10.68
CA ILE A 19 3.30 24.41 11.09
C ILE A 19 2.66 23.73 9.89
N THR A 20 3.50 23.29 8.98
CA THR A 20 3.18 22.38 7.91
C THR A 20 2.27 21.30 8.47
N ILE A 21 1.08 21.17 7.91
CA ILE A 21 0.29 19.95 8.00
C ILE A 21 1.23 18.87 7.42
N MET A 22 2.05 18.25 8.27
CA MET A 22 2.73 17.01 7.90
C MET A 22 1.60 16.01 7.69
N SER A 23 1.15 15.90 6.46
CA SER A 23 0.30 14.78 6.06
C SER A 23 1.01 13.52 6.55
N ALA A 24 0.39 12.80 7.46
CA ALA A 24 0.93 11.56 7.98
C ALA A 24 1.09 10.61 6.79
N GLN A 25 2.33 10.41 6.36
CA GLN A 25 2.64 9.53 5.24
C GLN A 25 2.50 8.08 5.71
N VAL A 26 1.52 7.37 5.18
CA VAL A 26 1.34 5.95 5.51
C VAL A 26 2.56 5.15 5.03
N LEU A 27 3.21 4.51 5.99
CA LEU A 27 4.37 3.65 5.76
C LEU A 27 4.01 2.19 6.06
N ILE A 28 4.59 1.28 5.30
CA ILE A 28 4.34 -0.15 5.44
C ILE A 28 5.67 -0.89 5.47
N GLN A 29 6.00 -1.51 6.59
CA GLN A 29 7.09 -2.47 6.64
C GLN A 29 6.54 -3.87 6.36
N SER A 30 7.08 -4.58 5.38
CA SER A 30 6.57 -5.88 4.95
C SER A 30 7.65 -6.94 4.83
N ARG A 31 7.28 -8.18 5.17
CA ARG A 31 8.12 -9.38 5.00
C ARG A 31 7.29 -10.56 4.52
N LEU A 32 7.93 -11.44 3.76
CA LEU A 32 7.36 -12.73 3.39
C LEU A 32 7.62 -13.73 4.53
N LEU A 33 6.60 -14.48 4.89
CA LEU A 33 6.67 -15.58 5.83
C LEU A 33 6.39 -16.89 5.06
N VAL A 34 7.40 -17.72 4.97
CA VAL A 34 7.30 -19.06 4.36
C VAL A 34 7.03 -20.05 5.48
N VAL A 35 5.90 -20.73 5.41
CA VAL A 35 5.40 -21.66 6.43
C VAL A 35 5.26 -23.04 5.80
N GLU A 36 5.91 -24.02 6.38
CA GLU A 36 5.76 -25.41 5.97
C GLU A 36 4.41 -25.98 6.42
N GLU A 37 3.88 -26.95 5.69
CA GLU A 37 2.52 -27.46 5.89
C GLU A 37 2.29 -27.99 7.31
N GLU A 38 3.25 -28.72 7.87
CA GLU A 38 3.20 -29.25 9.22
C GLU A 38 3.14 -28.18 10.31
N ASN A 39 3.60 -26.97 10.03
CA ASN A 39 3.61 -25.84 10.97
C ASN A 39 2.38 -24.94 10.85
N MET A 40 1.53 -25.15 9.84
CA MET A 40 0.48 -24.20 9.45
C MET A 40 -0.52 -23.91 10.59
N GLU A 41 -1.02 -24.94 11.25
CA GLU A 41 -2.00 -24.79 12.33
C GLU A 41 -1.40 -24.02 13.51
N ALA A 42 -0.22 -24.43 14.00
CA ALA A 42 0.47 -23.77 15.09
C ALA A 42 0.85 -22.31 14.74
N PHE A 43 1.22 -22.04 13.49
CA PHE A 43 1.48 -20.70 12.99
C PHE A 43 0.23 -19.83 13.04
N PHE A 44 -0.92 -20.33 12.58
CA PHE A 44 -2.20 -19.61 12.64
C PHE A 44 -2.59 -19.27 14.08
N GLU A 45 -2.50 -20.23 14.99
CA GLU A 45 -2.82 -20.02 16.41
C GLU A 45 -1.87 -19.00 17.05
N GLY A 46 -0.56 -19.17 16.87
CA GLY A 46 0.45 -18.29 17.45
C GLY A 46 0.34 -16.85 16.95
N VAL A 47 0.10 -16.66 15.64
CA VAL A 47 -0.08 -15.31 15.05
C VAL A 47 -1.39 -14.67 15.51
N ALA A 48 -2.49 -15.44 15.58
CA ALA A 48 -3.79 -14.96 16.06
C ALA A 48 -3.69 -14.48 17.51
N ASP A 49 -3.08 -15.30 18.37
CA ASP A 49 -2.87 -14.99 19.78
C ASP A 49 -1.99 -13.75 19.98
N LYS A 50 -0.86 -13.67 19.24
CA LYS A 50 0.01 -12.48 19.25
C LYS A 50 -0.76 -11.24 18.83
N THR A 51 -1.55 -11.35 17.78
CA THR A 51 -2.34 -10.22 17.26
C THR A 51 -3.37 -9.76 18.29
N LYS A 52 -4.11 -10.69 18.90
CA LYS A 52 -5.09 -10.39 19.94
C LYS A 52 -4.48 -9.73 21.17
N LYS A 53 -3.31 -10.20 21.62
CA LYS A 53 -2.66 -9.72 22.86
C LYS A 53 -1.91 -8.40 22.68
N TYR A 54 -1.25 -8.20 21.54
CA TYR A 54 -0.26 -7.14 21.36
C TYR A 54 -0.50 -6.22 20.15
N ASN A 55 -1.54 -6.46 19.35
CA ASN A 55 -1.78 -5.69 18.11
C ASN A 55 -3.26 -5.39 17.85
N SER A 56 -4.08 -5.33 18.89
CA SER A 56 -5.53 -5.12 18.76
C SER A 56 -6.05 -3.84 19.41
N LYS A 57 -5.23 -3.17 20.22
CA LYS A 57 -5.63 -1.99 21.01
C LYS A 57 -4.97 -0.72 20.49
N LYS A 58 -5.61 0.42 20.74
CA LYS A 58 -5.05 1.74 20.45
C LYS A 58 -3.66 1.92 21.06
N GLY A 59 -2.73 2.50 20.31
CA GLY A 59 -1.34 2.69 20.73
C GLY A 59 -0.44 1.47 20.53
N GLN A 60 -0.98 0.31 20.12
CA GLN A 60 -0.18 -0.85 19.74
C GLN A 60 0.14 -0.80 18.24
N ALA A 61 1.26 -1.42 17.84
CA ALA A 61 1.63 -1.55 16.43
C ALA A 61 0.57 -2.33 15.64
N ARG A 62 0.19 -1.81 14.47
CA ARG A 62 -0.84 -2.38 13.61
C ARG A 62 -0.23 -3.34 12.61
N TYR A 63 -0.69 -4.58 12.60
CA TYR A 63 -0.25 -5.60 11.66
C TYR A 63 -1.38 -6.12 10.79
N LEU A 64 -1.07 -6.32 9.51
CA LEU A 64 -1.95 -6.98 8.54
C LEU A 64 -1.24 -8.21 7.96
N THR A 65 -1.95 -9.32 7.88
CA THR A 65 -1.42 -10.57 7.31
C THR A 65 -2.27 -10.98 6.14
N PHE A 66 -1.62 -11.15 4.98
CA PHE A 66 -2.25 -11.58 3.74
C PHE A 66 -1.69 -12.92 3.31
N GLN A 67 -2.55 -13.84 2.88
CA GLN A 67 -2.12 -15.02 2.16
C GLN A 67 -1.94 -14.68 0.68
N ILE A 68 -0.87 -15.19 0.08
CA ILE A 68 -0.61 -15.09 -1.36
C ILE A 68 -1.42 -16.18 -2.06
N LEU A 69 -2.25 -15.82 -3.03
CA LEU A 69 -3.12 -16.76 -3.73
C LEU A 69 -2.54 -17.20 -5.07
N THR A 70 -1.70 -16.37 -5.71
CA THR A 70 -1.18 -16.64 -7.06
C THR A 70 0.28 -16.25 -7.20
N GLY A 71 0.98 -16.91 -8.11
CA GLY A 71 2.38 -16.66 -8.44
C GLY A 71 3.37 -17.30 -7.46
N ASN A 72 4.63 -16.91 -7.57
CA ASN A 72 5.67 -17.43 -6.68
C ASN A 72 5.31 -17.16 -5.21
N ASN A 73 5.56 -18.13 -4.36
CA ASN A 73 5.21 -18.14 -2.94
C ASN A 73 3.68 -18.17 -2.67
N ALA A 74 2.87 -18.72 -3.61
CA ALA A 74 1.47 -19.01 -3.33
C ALA A 74 1.35 -19.86 -2.05
N TYR A 75 0.26 -19.65 -1.32
CA TYR A 75 -0.06 -20.22 0.00
C TYR A 75 0.79 -19.72 1.18
N ASN A 76 1.89 -18.99 0.94
CA ASN A 76 2.65 -18.30 1.98
C ASN A 76 2.03 -16.94 2.33
N PHE A 77 2.62 -16.25 3.30
CA PHE A 77 2.02 -15.04 3.86
C PHE A 77 2.92 -13.81 3.68
N VAL A 78 2.28 -12.66 3.48
CA VAL A 78 2.93 -11.36 3.65
C VAL A 78 2.39 -10.73 4.93
N ARG A 79 3.26 -10.51 5.90
CA ARG A 79 2.92 -9.78 7.12
C ARG A 79 3.47 -8.37 7.03
N MET A 80 2.61 -7.40 7.33
CA MET A 80 2.92 -5.99 7.20
C MET A 80 2.62 -5.26 8.51
N GLN A 81 3.56 -4.44 8.96
CA GLN A 81 3.28 -3.39 9.94
C GLN A 81 2.90 -2.12 9.16
N VAL A 82 1.81 -1.48 9.58
CA VAL A 82 1.35 -0.20 9.04
C VAL A 82 1.63 0.86 10.09
N ALA A 83 2.24 1.95 9.68
CA ALA A 83 2.63 3.08 10.53
C ALA A 83 2.27 4.41 9.86
N ASP A 84 1.98 5.41 10.67
CA ASP A 84 1.68 6.77 10.21
C ASP A 84 2.93 7.67 10.21
N SER A 85 4.06 7.15 10.72
CA SER A 85 5.37 7.80 10.67
C SER A 85 6.52 6.78 10.73
N ILE A 86 7.71 7.18 10.26
CA ILE A 86 8.91 6.32 10.28
C ILE A 86 9.35 6.01 11.73
N GLN A 87 9.11 6.92 12.66
CA GLN A 87 9.46 6.77 14.08
C GLN A 87 8.70 5.62 14.75
N GLU A 88 7.54 5.24 14.24
CA GLU A 88 6.81 4.10 14.78
C GLU A 88 7.54 2.77 14.59
N PHE A 89 8.43 2.67 13.59
CA PHE A 89 9.26 1.49 13.40
C PHE A 89 10.43 1.41 14.40
N ASP A 90 10.80 2.53 15.02
CA ASP A 90 11.82 2.58 16.08
C ASP A 90 11.23 2.17 17.44
N ASN A 91 9.90 2.17 17.58
CA ASN A 91 9.22 1.76 18.78
C ASN A 91 9.21 0.23 18.94
N VAL A 92 10.07 -0.28 19.81
CA VAL A 92 10.22 -1.73 20.02
C VAL A 92 9.17 -2.26 20.97
N ASP A 93 8.19 -3.03 20.46
CA ASP A 93 7.29 -3.83 21.28
C ASP A 93 8.03 -5.07 21.84
N THR A 94 8.79 -4.88 22.91
CA THR A 94 9.60 -5.95 23.52
C THR A 94 8.75 -7.17 23.91
N LYS A 95 7.57 -6.96 24.49
CA LYS A 95 6.68 -8.07 24.93
C LYS A 95 6.12 -8.85 23.74
N GLY A 96 5.60 -8.15 22.74
CA GLY A 96 5.08 -8.78 21.53
C GLY A 96 6.16 -9.45 20.68
N ASN A 97 7.38 -8.88 20.65
CA ASN A 97 8.51 -9.47 19.93
C ASN A 97 9.04 -10.72 20.64
N ASN A 98 9.08 -10.74 21.96
CA ASN A 98 9.43 -11.93 22.73
C ASN A 98 8.38 -13.05 22.55
N TYR A 99 7.09 -12.68 22.58
CA TYR A 99 6.02 -13.64 22.26
C TYR A 99 6.19 -14.23 20.86
N TRP A 100 6.41 -13.37 19.86
CA TRP A 100 6.63 -13.81 18.47
C TRP A 100 7.80 -14.80 18.39
N ARG A 101 8.96 -14.43 18.94
CA ARG A 101 10.16 -15.26 18.92
C ARG A 101 9.91 -16.66 19.53
N ASN A 102 9.23 -16.70 20.67
CA ASN A 102 9.05 -17.94 21.43
C ASN A 102 7.91 -18.83 20.90
N LYS A 103 6.88 -18.27 20.26
CA LYS A 103 5.67 -19.00 19.85
C LYS A 103 5.49 -19.13 18.35
N VAL A 104 6.10 -18.26 17.55
CA VAL A 104 5.90 -18.20 16.11
C VAL A 104 7.21 -18.31 15.34
N GLY A 105 8.31 -17.87 15.94
CA GLY A 105 9.59 -17.68 15.26
C GLY A 105 10.14 -18.92 14.57
N SER A 106 10.02 -20.10 15.20
CA SER A 106 10.48 -21.39 14.63
C SER A 106 9.52 -22.00 13.61
N LEU A 107 8.29 -21.48 13.50
CA LEU A 107 7.24 -22.05 12.64
C LEU A 107 7.29 -21.53 11.20
N HIS A 108 8.19 -20.59 10.91
CA HIS A 108 8.29 -19.99 9.59
C HIS A 108 9.71 -19.50 9.30
N LYS A 109 10.01 -19.34 8.01
CA LYS A 109 11.18 -18.60 7.53
C LYS A 109 10.76 -17.19 7.10
N SER A 110 11.37 -16.17 7.68
CA SER A 110 11.16 -14.78 7.26
C SER A 110 12.09 -14.43 6.10
N VAL A 111 11.55 -13.90 5.00
CA VAL A 111 12.32 -13.55 3.81
C VAL A 111 12.08 -12.09 3.43
N GLY A 112 13.17 -11.35 3.32
CA GLY A 112 13.17 -9.93 2.99
C GLY A 112 12.53 -9.07 4.08
N ASN A 113 12.85 -7.80 4.02
CA ASN A 113 12.21 -6.75 4.81
C ASN A 113 12.22 -5.49 3.96
N ARG A 114 11.03 -4.95 3.66
CA ARG A 114 10.89 -3.80 2.77
C ARG A 114 10.05 -2.75 3.43
N ILE A 115 10.44 -1.50 3.27
CA ILE A 115 9.65 -0.34 3.68
C ILE A 115 9.07 0.30 2.43
N TRP A 116 7.76 0.50 2.45
CA TRP A 116 6.97 1.12 1.40
C TRP A 116 6.40 2.42 1.91
N SER A 117 6.43 3.44 1.06
CA SER A 117 5.73 4.70 1.30
C SER A 117 4.50 4.79 0.40
N MET A 118 3.37 5.18 0.97
CA MET A 118 2.15 5.47 0.20
C MET A 118 2.35 6.74 -0.61
N ASN A 119 2.07 6.68 -1.89
CA ASN A 119 1.96 7.86 -2.74
C ASN A 119 0.48 8.28 -2.80
N GLU A 120 0.10 9.22 -1.93
CA GLU A 120 -1.29 9.68 -1.82
C GLU A 120 -1.74 10.42 -3.08
N GLU A 121 -0.83 11.15 -3.75
CA GLU A 121 -1.14 11.89 -4.97
C GLU A 121 -1.52 10.96 -6.12
N MET A 122 -0.91 9.78 -6.18
CA MET A 122 -1.17 8.77 -7.22
C MET A 122 -2.22 7.74 -6.79
N SER A 123 -2.63 7.75 -5.53
CA SER A 123 -3.66 6.86 -4.99
C SER A 123 -5.06 7.42 -5.23
N TYR A 124 -6.04 6.54 -5.31
CA TYR A 124 -7.45 6.89 -5.49
C TYR A 124 -8.32 6.15 -4.49
N TYR A 125 -9.16 6.88 -3.79
CA TYR A 125 -10.05 6.36 -2.76
C TYR A 125 -11.51 6.65 -3.11
N VAL A 126 -12.35 5.66 -2.93
CA VAL A 126 -13.81 5.79 -3.00
C VAL A 126 -14.32 6.06 -1.59
N GLU A 127 -15.05 7.16 -1.42
CA GLU A 127 -15.63 7.52 -0.12
C GLU A 127 -16.56 6.42 0.41
N ASN A 128 -16.52 6.22 1.72
CA ASN A 128 -17.38 5.27 2.45
C ASN A 128 -17.37 3.83 1.93
N LYS A 129 -16.37 3.45 1.14
CA LYS A 129 -16.24 2.09 0.66
C LYS A 129 -15.84 1.15 1.80
N GLU A 130 -16.63 0.10 1.98
CA GLU A 130 -16.30 -0.95 2.94
C GLU A 130 -14.96 -1.61 2.60
N ARG A 131 -14.23 -1.99 3.65
CA ARG A 131 -12.99 -2.74 3.50
C ARG A 131 -13.30 -4.11 2.92
N VAL A 132 -12.61 -4.44 1.84
CA VAL A 132 -12.65 -5.76 1.21
C VAL A 132 -11.33 -6.50 1.44
N ASN A 133 -11.36 -7.83 1.44
CA ASN A 133 -10.22 -8.64 1.84
C ASN A 133 -9.32 -9.05 0.68
N HIS A 134 -9.83 -9.15 -0.54
CA HIS A 134 -9.03 -9.48 -1.71
C HIS A 134 -8.34 -8.24 -2.27
N ARG A 135 -7.11 -8.43 -2.74
CA ARG A 135 -6.39 -7.41 -3.50
C ARG A 135 -5.59 -8.03 -4.63
N ARG A 136 -5.61 -7.36 -5.77
CA ARG A 136 -4.69 -7.59 -6.88
C ARG A 136 -3.58 -6.58 -6.77
N ILE A 137 -2.34 -7.05 -6.81
CA ILE A 137 -1.15 -6.19 -6.75
C ILE A 137 -0.39 -6.34 -8.05
N LEU A 138 -0.13 -5.22 -8.69
CA LEU A 138 0.80 -5.11 -9.79
C LEU A 138 2.09 -4.52 -9.22
N TYR A 139 3.17 -5.28 -9.35
CA TYR A 139 4.52 -4.82 -9.05
C TYR A 139 5.14 -4.35 -10.36
N TYR A 140 5.72 -3.17 -10.32
CA TYR A 140 6.46 -2.59 -11.41
C TYR A 140 7.87 -2.29 -10.95
N ASN A 141 8.83 -2.52 -11.85
CA ASN A 141 10.21 -2.07 -11.70
C ASN A 141 10.53 -1.26 -12.95
N TYR A 142 10.75 0.05 -12.81
CA TYR A 142 10.98 0.95 -13.92
C TYR A 142 12.43 1.43 -13.97
N ASP A 143 12.88 1.82 -15.16
CA ASP A 143 14.20 2.38 -15.40
C ASP A 143 14.25 3.84 -14.94
N ASP A 144 15.35 4.25 -14.29
CA ASP A 144 15.56 5.64 -13.85
C ASP A 144 15.48 6.65 -15.00
N ALA A 145 15.96 6.28 -16.18
CA ALA A 145 15.91 7.15 -17.36
C ALA A 145 14.49 7.45 -17.82
N GLU A 146 13.56 6.55 -17.57
CA GLU A 146 12.17 6.61 -18.06
C GLU A 146 11.16 6.92 -16.92
N GLU A 147 11.63 7.39 -15.78
CA GLU A 147 10.80 7.71 -14.61
C GLU A 147 9.62 8.64 -14.95
N LYS A 148 9.85 9.62 -15.83
CA LYS A 148 8.80 10.59 -16.24
C LYS A 148 7.62 9.92 -16.91
N ASP A 149 7.87 8.97 -17.80
CA ASP A 149 6.81 8.27 -18.53
C ASP A 149 6.03 7.33 -17.63
N PHE A 150 6.73 6.66 -16.70
CA PHE A 150 6.11 5.84 -15.67
C PHE A 150 5.12 6.66 -14.81
N TRP A 151 5.58 7.75 -14.21
CA TRP A 151 4.76 8.54 -13.28
C TRP A 151 3.69 9.35 -14.00
N ARG A 152 3.95 9.88 -15.20
CA ARG A 152 2.93 10.54 -16.04
C ARG A 152 1.74 9.62 -16.30
N PHE A 153 1.98 8.37 -16.65
CA PHE A 153 0.89 7.43 -16.87
C PHE A 153 0.09 7.16 -15.59
N ARG A 154 0.75 7.00 -14.44
CA ARG A 154 0.08 6.82 -13.14
C ARG A 154 -0.80 8.01 -12.76
N GLU A 155 -0.28 9.22 -12.91
CA GLU A 155 -1.01 10.47 -12.67
C GLU A 155 -2.26 10.57 -13.55
N ARG A 156 -2.11 10.34 -14.85
CA ARG A 156 -3.20 10.40 -15.82
C ARG A 156 -4.27 9.34 -15.56
N VAL A 157 -3.89 8.12 -15.22
CA VAL A 157 -4.82 7.07 -14.80
C VAL A 157 -5.59 7.50 -13.56
N LYS A 158 -4.92 8.01 -12.53
CA LYS A 158 -5.58 8.51 -11.32
C LYS A 158 -6.57 9.63 -11.63
N LYS A 159 -6.21 10.60 -12.46
CA LYS A 159 -7.11 11.68 -12.89
C LYS A 159 -8.33 11.12 -13.64
N ALA A 160 -8.14 10.17 -14.54
CA ALA A 160 -9.23 9.52 -15.25
C ALA A 160 -10.15 8.72 -14.31
N MET A 161 -9.60 8.09 -13.25
CA MET A 161 -10.39 7.41 -12.21
C MET A 161 -11.29 8.41 -11.45
N VAL A 162 -10.75 9.55 -11.07
CA VAL A 162 -11.52 10.63 -10.41
C VAL A 162 -12.67 11.08 -11.31
N GLU A 163 -12.36 11.47 -12.55
CA GLU A 163 -13.34 12.05 -13.48
C GLU A 163 -14.37 11.03 -14.01
N SER A 164 -14.05 9.74 -13.96
CA SER A 164 -15.00 8.67 -14.32
C SER A 164 -15.82 8.15 -13.15
N ASN A 165 -15.56 8.62 -11.91
CA ASN A 165 -16.10 8.02 -10.68
C ASN A 165 -15.84 6.51 -10.63
N TYR A 166 -14.58 6.11 -10.81
CA TYR A 166 -14.22 4.69 -10.82
C TYR A 166 -14.49 4.05 -9.47
N GLY A 167 -15.21 2.93 -9.46
CA GLY A 167 -15.77 2.36 -8.24
C GLY A 167 -14.81 1.57 -7.36
N GLN A 168 -13.48 1.56 -7.63
CA GLN A 168 -12.50 0.78 -6.89
C GLN A 168 -11.37 1.64 -6.33
N ASN A 169 -10.95 1.33 -5.11
CA ASN A 169 -9.76 1.93 -4.52
C ASN A 169 -8.50 1.44 -5.25
N MET A 170 -7.59 2.37 -5.50
CA MET A 170 -6.25 2.10 -6.01
C MET A 170 -5.22 2.72 -5.05
N ASN A 171 -4.38 1.89 -4.45
CA ASN A 171 -3.26 2.36 -3.65
C ASN A 171 -1.97 2.22 -4.44
N VAL A 172 -1.19 3.28 -4.50
CA VAL A 172 0.13 3.31 -5.12
C VAL A 172 1.18 3.45 -4.02
N LEU A 173 2.15 2.53 -4.00
CA LEU A 173 3.23 2.55 -3.02
C LEU A 173 4.56 2.40 -3.77
N TYR A 174 5.53 3.22 -3.39
CA TYR A 174 6.90 3.05 -3.86
C TYR A 174 7.78 2.45 -2.77
N CYS A 175 8.78 1.69 -3.18
CA CYS A 175 9.73 1.09 -2.25
C CYS A 175 10.70 2.15 -1.73
N ASN A 176 10.67 2.38 -0.43
CA ASN A 176 11.56 3.33 0.22
C ASN A 176 12.87 2.67 0.65
N SER A 177 12.82 1.37 1.01
CA SER A 177 14.01 0.63 1.42
C SER A 177 13.83 -0.88 1.21
N GLY A 178 14.94 -1.58 0.92
CA GLY A 178 15.00 -3.04 0.82
C GLY A 178 14.53 -3.62 -0.51
N CYS A 179 14.49 -2.82 -1.56
CA CYS A 179 14.23 -3.28 -2.93
C CYS A 179 15.46 -3.09 -3.83
N ASP A 180 15.51 -3.89 -4.88
CA ASP A 180 16.48 -3.74 -5.97
C ASP A 180 15.82 -2.91 -7.09
N GLY A 181 16.31 -1.68 -7.29
CA GLY A 181 15.77 -0.72 -8.27
C GLY A 181 14.45 -0.04 -7.83
N ASN A 182 13.79 0.59 -8.79
CA ASN A 182 12.61 1.43 -8.58
C ASN A 182 11.32 0.60 -8.56
N VAL A 183 11.04 -0.01 -7.44
CA VAL A 183 9.88 -0.90 -7.32
C VAL A 183 8.65 -0.15 -6.81
N VAL A 184 7.56 -0.23 -7.59
CA VAL A 184 6.25 0.33 -7.25
C VAL A 184 5.21 -0.78 -7.15
N GLN A 185 4.30 -0.67 -6.20
CA GLN A 185 3.11 -1.50 -6.10
C GLN A 185 1.87 -0.67 -6.42
N VAL A 186 1.05 -1.15 -7.33
CA VAL A 186 -0.30 -0.64 -7.56
C VAL A 186 -1.28 -1.71 -7.08
N ARG A 187 -2.08 -1.39 -6.07
CA ARG A 187 -2.98 -2.33 -5.38
C ARG A 187 -4.42 -1.95 -5.67
N PHE A 188 -5.16 -2.86 -6.27
CA PHE A 188 -6.62 -2.77 -6.43
C PHE A 188 -7.30 -3.70 -5.43
N HIS A 189 -8.37 -3.23 -4.81
CA HIS A 189 -9.09 -3.95 -3.77
C HIS A 189 -10.44 -4.45 -4.29
N HIS A 190 -10.73 -5.74 -4.13
CA HIS A 190 -11.92 -6.40 -4.66
C HIS A 190 -12.59 -7.25 -3.57
N LYS A 191 -13.88 -7.53 -3.73
CA LYS A 191 -14.59 -8.43 -2.84
C LYS A 191 -14.09 -9.88 -2.98
N ASN A 192 -13.83 -10.31 -4.21
CA ASN A 192 -13.36 -11.64 -4.61
C ASN A 192 -12.88 -11.59 -6.07
N PHE A 193 -12.51 -12.73 -6.66
CA PHE A 193 -12.10 -12.81 -8.07
C PHE A 193 -13.21 -12.37 -9.05
N THR A 194 -14.46 -12.72 -8.79
CA THR A 194 -15.60 -12.28 -9.63
C THR A 194 -15.72 -10.76 -9.61
N GLY A 195 -15.59 -10.13 -8.44
CA GLY A 195 -15.58 -8.68 -8.30
C GLY A 195 -14.47 -8.03 -9.14
N GLN A 196 -13.29 -8.63 -9.18
CA GLN A 196 -12.20 -8.15 -10.02
C GLN A 196 -12.55 -8.19 -11.52
N ILE A 197 -13.13 -9.30 -12.00
CA ILE A 197 -13.53 -9.42 -13.42
C ILE A 197 -14.56 -8.35 -13.78
N ASN A 198 -15.53 -8.09 -12.90
CA ASN A 198 -16.55 -7.08 -13.12
C ASN A 198 -15.96 -5.66 -13.23
N ASP A 199 -14.87 -5.38 -12.52
CA ASP A 199 -14.20 -4.08 -12.59
C ASP A 199 -13.51 -3.84 -13.94
N TYR A 200 -13.12 -4.90 -14.66
CA TYR A 200 -12.57 -4.81 -16.04
C TYR A 200 -13.64 -4.66 -17.13
N GLY A 201 -14.92 -4.74 -16.79
CA GLY A 201 -16.02 -4.55 -17.74
C GLY A 201 -16.33 -3.07 -17.99
N LYS A 202 -17.61 -2.72 -17.83
CA LYS A 202 -18.12 -1.35 -18.06
C LYS A 202 -17.35 -0.24 -17.31
N PRO A 203 -16.94 -0.41 -16.03
CA PRO A 203 -16.18 0.61 -15.32
C PRO A 203 -14.84 0.94 -16.00
N TYR A 204 -14.12 -0.09 -16.44
CA TYR A 204 -12.83 0.10 -17.13
C TYR A 204 -13.01 0.78 -18.50
N THR A 205 -14.01 0.37 -19.28
CA THR A 205 -14.35 1.03 -20.55
C THR A 205 -14.66 2.52 -20.36
N LYS A 206 -15.41 2.86 -19.29
CA LYS A 206 -15.71 4.26 -18.94
C LYS A 206 -14.44 5.05 -18.59
N LEU A 207 -13.52 4.41 -17.85
CA LEU A 207 -12.24 5.02 -17.51
C LEU A 207 -11.40 5.32 -18.76
N LEU A 208 -11.27 4.36 -19.69
CA LEU A 208 -10.53 4.55 -20.94
C LEU A 208 -11.11 5.69 -21.79
N LYS A 209 -12.43 5.73 -21.90
CA LYS A 209 -13.11 6.83 -22.59
C LYS A 209 -12.77 8.17 -21.95
N LYS A 210 -12.85 8.26 -20.60
CA LYS A 210 -12.54 9.48 -19.87
C LYS A 210 -11.07 9.88 -19.99
N TYR A 211 -10.15 8.92 -20.00
CA TYR A 211 -8.72 9.17 -20.23
C TYR A 211 -8.49 9.86 -21.57
N ASN A 212 -9.08 9.32 -22.66
CA ASN A 212 -8.94 9.88 -23.99
C ASN A 212 -9.66 11.23 -24.16
N GLU A 213 -10.76 11.47 -23.45
CA GLU A 213 -11.41 12.79 -23.39
C GLU A 213 -10.50 13.86 -22.75
N LEU A 214 -9.74 13.50 -21.72
CA LEU A 214 -8.86 14.41 -20.99
C LEU A 214 -7.55 14.73 -21.72
N TYR A 215 -6.99 13.74 -22.41
CA TYR A 215 -5.60 13.84 -22.91
C TYR A 215 -5.47 13.71 -24.44
N GLY A 216 -6.57 13.50 -25.14
CA GLY A 216 -6.62 13.42 -26.61
C GLY A 216 -6.96 12.02 -27.12
N LYS A 217 -7.31 11.96 -28.40
CA LYS A 217 -7.63 10.71 -29.07
C LYS A 217 -6.45 9.73 -28.95
N ASP A 218 -6.74 8.49 -28.61
CA ASP A 218 -5.78 7.38 -28.47
C ASP A 218 -4.67 7.63 -27.41
N ALA A 219 -4.84 8.63 -26.54
CA ALA A 219 -3.84 8.99 -25.54
C ALA A 219 -3.56 7.86 -24.54
N TYR A 220 -4.57 7.05 -24.18
CA TYR A 220 -4.36 5.92 -23.29
C TYR A 220 -3.43 4.88 -23.91
N GLU A 221 -3.62 4.54 -25.18
CA GLU A 221 -2.78 3.56 -25.88
C GLU A 221 -1.33 4.05 -25.99
N GLN A 222 -1.15 5.31 -26.41
CA GLN A 222 0.18 5.94 -26.53
C GLN A 222 0.91 6.00 -25.18
N ASP A 223 0.23 6.43 -24.13
CA ASP A 223 0.84 6.53 -22.79
C ASP A 223 1.07 5.15 -22.17
N SER A 224 0.19 4.17 -22.43
CA SER A 224 0.37 2.79 -21.99
C SER A 224 1.59 2.15 -22.66
N GLN A 225 1.82 2.41 -23.93
CA GLN A 225 3.01 1.94 -24.63
C GLN A 225 4.28 2.53 -24.00
N LYS A 226 4.35 3.85 -23.80
CA LYS A 226 5.49 4.50 -23.16
C LYS A 226 5.71 4.01 -21.74
N PHE A 227 4.62 3.76 -21.01
CA PHE A 227 4.68 3.16 -19.68
C PHE A 227 5.27 1.73 -19.73
N ASP A 228 4.88 0.90 -20.69
CA ASP A 228 5.43 -0.45 -20.84
C ASP A 228 6.91 -0.40 -21.25
N GLU A 229 7.31 0.55 -22.11
CA GLU A 229 8.69 0.82 -22.49
C GLU A 229 9.55 1.31 -21.31
N SER A 230 8.95 2.00 -20.33
CA SER A 230 9.64 2.47 -19.13
C SER A 230 10.01 1.36 -18.14
N LEU A 231 9.49 0.16 -18.32
CA LEU A 231 9.73 -0.94 -17.40
C LEU A 231 11.03 -1.67 -17.72
N MET A 232 11.75 -2.06 -16.66
CA MET A 232 12.88 -2.99 -16.78
C MET A 232 12.44 -4.32 -17.40
N PRO A 233 13.33 -5.08 -18.04
CA PRO A 233 13.03 -6.43 -18.52
C PRO A 233 12.41 -7.29 -17.40
N ASN A 234 11.23 -7.89 -17.66
CA ASN A 234 10.44 -8.60 -16.64
C ASN A 234 10.02 -7.72 -15.45
N GLY A 235 9.99 -6.42 -15.62
CA GLY A 235 9.66 -5.43 -14.59
C GLY A 235 8.20 -5.43 -14.15
N ARG A 236 7.33 -6.27 -14.74
CA ARG A 236 5.91 -6.38 -14.34
C ARG A 236 5.59 -7.75 -13.77
N LYS A 237 5.07 -7.75 -12.52
CA LYS A 237 4.59 -8.97 -11.84
C LYS A 237 3.22 -8.73 -11.25
N ILE A 238 2.34 -9.73 -11.30
CA ILE A 238 0.97 -9.63 -10.79
C ILE A 238 0.77 -10.72 -9.74
N ARG A 239 0.15 -10.34 -8.61
CA ARG A 239 -0.20 -11.26 -7.53
C ARG A 239 -1.58 -10.96 -6.99
N HIS A 240 -2.28 -12.01 -6.57
CA HIS A 240 -3.49 -11.89 -5.78
C HIS A 240 -3.20 -12.28 -4.34
N GLN A 241 -3.79 -11.55 -3.42
CA GLN A 241 -3.65 -11.81 -1.99
C GLN A 241 -5.00 -11.64 -1.31
N VAL A 242 -5.20 -12.37 -0.23
CA VAL A 242 -6.38 -12.24 0.63
C VAL A 242 -5.96 -11.93 2.06
N LEU A 243 -6.56 -10.91 2.65
CA LEU A 243 -6.39 -10.59 4.06
C LEU A 243 -6.95 -11.73 4.90
N ILE A 244 -6.19 -12.14 5.92
CA ILE A 244 -6.64 -13.08 6.95
C ILE A 244 -7.02 -12.27 8.20
N PRO A 245 -8.32 -11.99 8.44
CA PRO A 245 -8.73 -11.12 9.54
C PRO A 245 -8.27 -11.63 10.91
N LYS A 246 -8.34 -12.94 11.15
CA LYS A 246 -7.91 -13.58 12.40
C LYS A 246 -6.42 -13.32 12.72
N LEU A 247 -5.58 -13.15 11.70
CA LEU A 247 -4.14 -12.91 11.84
C LEU A 247 -3.77 -11.42 11.74
N SER A 248 -4.76 -10.53 11.67
CA SER A 248 -4.58 -9.11 11.42
C SER A 248 -5.19 -8.27 12.53
N SER A 249 -4.58 -7.11 12.79
CA SER A 249 -5.17 -6.10 13.67
C SER A 249 -6.57 -5.69 13.18
N PRO A 250 -7.51 -5.41 14.10
CA PRO A 250 -8.85 -4.98 13.72
C PRO A 250 -8.81 -3.68 12.89
N ALA A 251 -9.86 -3.44 12.11
CA ALA A 251 -9.97 -2.23 11.30
C ALA A 251 -9.99 -0.96 12.16
N LYS A 252 -10.69 -1.02 13.30
CA LYS A 252 -10.67 0.00 14.35
C LYS A 252 -10.02 -0.60 15.58
N MET A 253 -8.97 0.04 16.08
CA MET A 253 -8.30 -0.32 17.32
C MET A 253 -8.87 0.57 18.43
N ASN A 254 -9.58 -0.03 19.37
CA ASN A 254 -10.22 0.66 20.50
C ASN A 254 -9.26 0.78 21.68
#